data_eb3460d4d20cd052fa25055caf531fd0
#
_entry.id   eb3460d4d20cd052fa25055caf531fd0
#
_cell.length_a   1.000
_cell.length_b   1.000
_cell.length_c   1.000
_cell.angle_alpha   90.00
_cell.angle_beta   90.00
_cell.angle_gamma   90.00
#
_symmetry.space_group_name_H-M   'P 1'
#
loop_
_entity.id
_entity.type
_entity.pdbx_description
1 polymer ?
#
loop_
_entity_poly.entity_id
_entity_poly.type
_entity_poly.pdbx_seq_one_letter_code
_entity_poly.pdbx_strand_id
1 'polypeptide(L)'
;MHKLNAIFGQHNQLNQLTQQAGEKALINAFWLTSVPDFLADNSTANILNDGVLTVFATNASVASKIKLMQASLLKALENSQKTIGQFKHCKVTVIKVKVQVKSTPKPRTKRAIKLSSSGAQHLNRYANTIAGTPLGDILKKLAAKSSE
;
A
#
# COMPACT_ATOMS: atom_id res chain seq x y z
N MET A 1 25.07 16.92 30.11
CA MET A 1 23.81 17.68 30.00
C MET A 1 23.23 17.73 28.58
N HIS A 2 24.03 17.59 27.53
CA HIS A 2 23.52 17.62 26.14
C HIS A 2 22.66 16.42 25.71
N LYS A 3 22.74 15.28 26.36
CA LYS A 3 21.94 14.09 26.00
C LYS A 3 20.48 14.14 26.46
N LEU A 4 20.16 14.89 27.51
CA LEU A 4 18.77 14.99 28.01
C LEU A 4 17.88 15.86 27.09
N ASN A 5 18.40 16.95 26.52
CA ASN A 5 17.66 17.78 25.58
C ASN A 5 17.30 17.07 24.27
N ALA A 6 18.16 16.15 23.80
CA ALA A 6 17.87 15.32 22.62
C ALA A 6 16.71 14.32 22.87
N ILE A 7 16.62 13.80 24.10
CA ILE A 7 15.53 12.87 24.47
C ILE A 7 14.19 13.61 24.59
N PHE A 8 14.17 14.82 25.15
CA PHE A 8 12.95 15.64 25.24
C PHE A 8 12.45 16.12 23.86
N GLY A 9 13.37 16.41 22.94
CA GLY A 9 13.01 16.74 21.55
C GLY A 9 12.35 15.58 20.78
N GLN A 10 12.82 14.37 21.02
CA GLN A 10 12.24 13.16 20.43
C GLN A 10 10.83 12.85 20.97
N HIS A 11 10.57 13.09 22.25
CA HIS A 11 9.23 12.92 22.84
C HIS A 11 8.21 13.85 22.23
N ASN A 12 8.56 15.10 21.93
CA ASN A 12 7.65 16.03 21.25
C ASN A 12 7.33 15.60 19.83
N GLN A 13 8.30 15.09 19.07
CA GLN A 13 8.07 14.56 17.73
C GLN A 13 7.20 13.31 17.75
N LEU A 14 7.45 12.39 18.69
CA LEU A 14 6.63 11.19 18.87
C LEU A 14 5.18 11.54 19.26
N ASN A 15 4.97 12.49 20.15
CA ASN A 15 3.64 12.95 20.52
C ASN A 15 2.89 13.57 19.34
N GLN A 16 3.56 14.40 18.53
CA GLN A 16 2.97 14.97 17.31
C GLN A 16 2.60 13.89 16.29
N LEU A 17 3.47 12.90 16.08
CA LEU A 17 3.20 11.77 15.18
C LEU A 17 2.03 10.93 15.66
N THR A 18 1.94 10.67 16.97
CA THR A 18 0.84 9.90 17.57
C THR A 18 -0.48 10.67 17.44
N GLN A 19 -0.47 11.96 17.65
CA GLN A 19 -1.66 12.81 17.49
C GLN A 19 -2.11 12.85 16.03
N GLN A 20 -1.19 13.05 15.08
CA GLN A 20 -1.49 13.03 13.65
C GLN A 20 -2.03 11.67 13.19
N ALA A 21 -1.48 10.56 13.73
CA ALA A 21 -1.98 9.23 13.43
C ALA A 21 -3.41 9.02 13.97
N GLY A 22 -3.69 9.53 15.17
CA GLY A 22 -5.04 9.50 15.77
C GLY A 22 -6.06 10.29 14.96
N GLU A 23 -5.70 11.50 14.51
CA GLU A 23 -6.57 12.31 13.66
C GLU A 23 -6.87 11.64 12.32
N LYS A 24 -5.88 11.06 11.68
CA LYS A 24 -6.06 10.30 10.42
C LYS A 24 -6.97 9.09 10.61
N ALA A 25 -6.80 8.36 11.72
CA ALA A 25 -7.64 7.21 12.04
C ALA A 25 -9.09 7.64 12.27
N LEU A 26 -9.32 8.75 12.96
CA LEU A 26 -10.64 9.32 13.20
C LEU A 26 -11.32 9.75 11.88
N ILE A 27 -10.60 10.46 11.02
CA ILE A 27 -11.09 10.91 9.71
C ILE A 27 -11.44 9.70 8.82
N ASN A 28 -10.60 8.68 8.84
CA ASN A 28 -10.86 7.46 8.08
C ASN A 28 -12.08 6.71 8.63
N ALA A 29 -12.22 6.57 9.94
CA ALA A 29 -13.41 5.97 10.58
C ALA A 29 -14.70 6.73 10.22
N PHE A 30 -14.64 8.06 10.22
CA PHE A 30 -15.74 8.93 9.79
C PHE A 30 -16.15 8.67 8.35
N TRP A 31 -15.17 8.53 7.45
CA TRP A 31 -15.41 8.18 6.05
C TRP A 31 -16.06 6.81 5.93
N LEU A 32 -15.47 5.78 6.53
CA LEU A 32 -15.96 4.40 6.45
C LEU A 32 -17.38 4.22 6.97
N THR A 33 -17.78 4.98 7.98
CA THR A 33 -19.15 4.94 8.54
C THR A 33 -20.20 5.53 7.59
N SER A 34 -19.77 6.41 6.68
CA SER A 34 -20.66 7.22 5.83
C SER A 34 -20.76 6.72 4.39
N VAL A 35 -19.87 5.83 3.96
CA VAL A 35 -19.80 5.32 2.58
C VAL A 35 -20.28 3.88 2.48
N PRO A 36 -20.84 3.46 1.32
CA PRO A 36 -21.15 2.07 1.04
C PRO A 36 -19.90 1.17 1.06
N ASP A 37 -20.07 -0.09 1.46
CA ASP A 37 -18.99 -1.07 1.65
C ASP A 37 -18.05 -1.18 0.45
N PHE A 38 -18.59 -1.18 -0.77
CA PHE A 38 -17.78 -1.28 -2.00
C PHE A 38 -16.84 -0.09 -2.22
N LEU A 39 -17.16 1.09 -1.68
CA LEU A 39 -16.27 2.25 -1.68
C LEU A 39 -15.33 2.23 -0.46
N ALA A 40 -15.80 1.74 0.68
CA ALA A 40 -15.01 1.63 1.90
C ALA A 40 -13.75 0.78 1.68
N ASP A 41 -13.88 -0.38 1.05
CA ASP A 41 -12.76 -1.29 0.77
C ASP A 41 -11.74 -0.72 -0.22
N ASN A 42 -12.16 0.19 -1.09
CA ASN A 42 -11.37 0.71 -2.20
C ASN A 42 -11.02 2.19 -2.08
N SER A 43 -11.30 2.80 -0.94
CA SER A 43 -10.96 4.20 -0.69
C SER A 43 -10.57 4.43 0.77
N THR A 44 -9.74 5.44 1.00
CA THR A 44 -9.25 5.81 2.35
C THR A 44 -9.27 7.33 2.48
N ALA A 45 -9.92 7.84 3.50
CA ALA A 45 -9.82 9.25 3.83
C ALA A 45 -8.56 9.50 4.68
N ASN A 46 -7.85 10.57 4.41
CA ASN A 46 -6.57 10.82 5.06
C ASN A 46 -6.47 12.19 5.71
N ILE A 47 -6.94 13.23 5.07
CA ILE A 47 -6.75 14.62 5.51
C ILE A 47 -8.07 15.36 5.42
N LEU A 48 -8.39 16.09 6.48
CA LEU A 48 -9.50 17.05 6.52
C LEU A 48 -8.93 18.42 6.89
N ASN A 49 -8.90 19.33 5.93
CA ASN A 49 -8.46 20.72 6.15
C ASN A 49 -9.53 21.67 5.62
N ASP A 50 -9.92 22.63 6.44
CA ASP A 50 -10.86 23.71 6.08
C ASP A 50 -12.16 23.20 5.41
N GLY A 51 -12.66 22.05 5.86
CA GLY A 51 -13.86 21.42 5.29
C GLY A 51 -13.60 20.63 4.00
N VAL A 52 -12.37 20.55 3.52
CA VAL A 52 -11.98 19.74 2.35
C VAL A 52 -11.47 18.37 2.80
N LEU A 53 -12.26 17.34 2.54
CA LEU A 53 -11.88 15.94 2.82
C LEU A 53 -11.10 15.37 1.64
N THR A 54 -9.84 15.00 1.85
CA THR A 54 -9.02 14.33 0.83
C THR A 54 -9.15 12.82 0.98
N VAL A 55 -9.68 12.18 -0.08
CA VAL A 55 -9.90 10.74 -0.17
C VAL A 55 -8.99 10.14 -1.24
N PHE A 56 -8.31 9.07 -0.90
CA PHE A 56 -7.50 8.29 -1.82
C PHE A 56 -8.28 7.08 -2.31
N ALA A 57 -8.46 6.98 -3.62
CA ALA A 57 -9.07 5.85 -4.29
C ALA A 57 -7.99 4.92 -4.85
N THR A 58 -8.20 3.61 -4.80
CA THR A 58 -7.25 2.60 -5.31
C THR A 58 -7.12 2.60 -6.82
N ASN A 59 -8.16 3.06 -7.53
CA ASN A 59 -8.17 3.11 -8.98
C ASN A 59 -9.07 4.25 -9.50
N ALA A 60 -8.97 4.53 -10.81
CA ALA A 60 -9.72 5.60 -11.47
C ALA A 60 -11.24 5.35 -11.49
N SER A 61 -11.69 4.11 -11.57
CA SER A 61 -13.12 3.76 -11.54
C SER A 61 -13.77 4.14 -10.22
N VAL A 62 -13.11 3.80 -9.11
CA VAL A 62 -13.56 4.16 -7.75
C VAL A 62 -13.57 5.68 -7.59
N ALA A 63 -12.52 6.36 -8.05
CA ALA A 63 -12.45 7.82 -8.01
C ALA A 63 -13.60 8.49 -8.76
N SER A 64 -13.92 8.00 -9.97
CA SER A 64 -15.05 8.47 -10.78
C SER A 64 -16.39 8.23 -10.07
N LYS A 65 -16.56 7.04 -9.45
CA LYS A 65 -17.77 6.71 -8.70
C LYS A 65 -17.96 7.63 -7.49
N ILE A 66 -16.91 7.91 -6.73
CA ILE A 66 -16.96 8.86 -5.61
C ILE A 66 -17.37 10.25 -6.11
N LYS A 67 -16.81 10.71 -7.22
CA LYS A 67 -17.18 12.02 -7.81
C LYS A 67 -18.65 12.07 -8.23
N LEU A 68 -19.16 11.02 -8.87
CA LEU A 68 -20.57 10.94 -9.27
C LEU A 68 -21.52 10.94 -8.08
N MET A 69 -21.12 10.29 -6.97
CA MET A 69 -21.91 10.20 -5.75
C MET A 69 -21.61 11.31 -4.73
N GLN A 70 -20.81 12.30 -5.09
CA GLN A 70 -20.30 13.31 -4.16
C GLN A 70 -21.40 14.00 -3.35
N ALA A 71 -22.51 14.38 -3.99
CA ALA A 71 -23.64 15.04 -3.31
C ALA A 71 -24.30 14.13 -2.26
N SER A 72 -24.49 12.85 -2.59
CA SER A 72 -25.06 11.86 -1.65
C SER A 72 -24.09 11.56 -0.51
N LEU A 73 -22.81 11.46 -0.80
CA LEU A 73 -21.77 11.21 0.21
C LEU A 73 -21.61 12.39 1.18
N LEU A 74 -21.71 13.63 0.69
CA LEU A 74 -21.70 14.81 1.57
C LEU A 74 -22.88 14.83 2.53
N LYS A 75 -24.08 14.46 2.07
CA LYS A 75 -25.27 14.34 2.94
C LYS A 75 -25.09 13.22 3.97
N ALA A 76 -24.52 12.08 3.57
CA ALA A 76 -24.26 10.98 4.49
C ALA A 76 -23.22 11.37 5.56
N LEU A 77 -22.16 12.08 5.18
CA LEU A 77 -21.16 12.61 6.10
C LEU A 77 -21.77 13.63 7.07
N GLU A 78 -22.60 14.52 6.59
CA GLU A 78 -23.32 15.49 7.44
C GLU A 78 -24.24 14.81 8.45
N ASN A 79 -24.96 13.77 8.03
CA ASN A 79 -25.80 12.98 8.92
C ASN A 79 -24.98 12.25 9.98
N SER A 80 -23.87 11.62 9.60
CA SER A 80 -22.94 10.94 10.52
C SER A 80 -22.32 11.94 11.52
N GLN A 81 -22.00 13.14 11.09
CA GLN A 81 -21.50 14.22 11.95
C GLN A 81 -22.52 14.60 13.04
N LYS A 82 -23.81 14.66 12.69
CA LYS A 82 -24.89 15.01 13.62
C LYS A 82 -25.22 13.88 14.58
N THR A 83 -25.14 12.64 14.09
CA THR A 83 -25.56 11.45 14.86
C THR A 83 -24.47 10.96 15.82
N ILE A 84 -23.19 11.03 15.40
CA ILE A 84 -22.07 10.48 16.15
C ILE A 84 -21.27 11.63 16.78
N GLY A 85 -21.30 11.72 18.10
CA GLY A 85 -20.65 12.81 18.85
C GLY A 85 -19.14 12.96 18.62
N GLN A 86 -18.45 11.86 18.28
CA GLN A 86 -17.01 11.87 17.99
C GLN A 86 -16.66 12.69 16.73
N PHE A 87 -17.60 12.83 15.79
CA PHE A 87 -17.39 13.48 14.50
C PHE A 87 -17.87 14.94 14.44
N LYS A 88 -18.30 15.51 15.57
CA LYS A 88 -18.82 16.90 15.62
C LYS A 88 -17.85 17.92 15.03
N HIS A 89 -16.54 17.70 15.16
CA HIS A 89 -15.50 18.59 14.65
C HIS A 89 -15.12 18.31 13.19
N CYS A 90 -15.62 17.22 12.61
CA CYS A 90 -15.31 16.78 11.23
C CYS A 90 -16.29 17.37 10.21
N LYS A 91 -16.36 18.70 10.10
CA LYS A 91 -17.24 19.34 9.10
C LYS A 91 -16.63 19.21 7.71
N VAL A 92 -17.34 18.53 6.79
CA VAL A 92 -16.93 18.36 5.40
C VAL A 92 -17.86 19.16 4.48
N THR A 93 -17.28 20.01 3.65
CA THR A 93 -17.98 20.79 2.62
C THR A 93 -17.66 20.32 1.20
N VAL A 94 -16.44 19.80 1.01
CA VAL A 94 -15.96 19.33 -0.30
C VAL A 94 -15.19 18.01 -0.14
N ILE A 95 -15.38 17.10 -1.09
CA ILE A 95 -14.59 15.86 -1.17
C ILE A 95 -13.61 16.00 -2.35
N LYS A 96 -12.31 15.95 -2.06
CA LYS A 96 -11.23 15.94 -3.04
C LYS A 96 -10.73 14.50 -3.23
N VAL A 97 -10.89 13.96 -4.43
CA VAL A 97 -10.49 12.58 -4.71
C VAL A 97 -9.14 12.56 -5.42
N LYS A 98 -8.21 11.76 -4.90
CA LYS A 98 -6.92 11.46 -5.51
C LYS A 98 -6.82 9.95 -5.78
N VAL A 99 -6.26 9.57 -6.91
CA VAL A 99 -6.01 8.16 -7.22
C VAL A 99 -4.62 7.78 -6.70
N GLN A 100 -4.57 6.80 -5.84
CA GLN A 100 -3.33 6.21 -5.34
C GLN A 100 -3.29 4.76 -5.77
N VAL A 101 -2.58 4.48 -6.85
CA VAL A 101 -2.32 3.11 -7.28
C VAL A 101 -1.34 2.51 -6.28
N LYS A 102 -1.83 1.62 -5.42
CA LYS A 102 -0.93 0.75 -4.66
C LYS A 102 -0.29 -0.21 -5.67
N SER A 103 0.89 0.12 -6.15
CA SER A 103 1.72 -0.85 -6.85
C SER A 103 2.15 -1.90 -5.83
N THR A 104 1.30 -2.89 -5.59
CA THR A 104 1.80 -4.14 -5.02
C THR A 104 2.79 -4.67 -6.06
N PRO A 105 4.09 -4.76 -5.74
CA PRO A 105 5.00 -5.42 -6.65
C PRO A 105 4.44 -6.83 -6.83
N LYS A 106 3.92 -7.14 -8.02
CA LYS A 106 3.57 -8.51 -8.35
C LYS A 106 4.82 -9.32 -8.03
N PRO A 107 4.72 -10.34 -7.16
CA PRO A 107 5.85 -11.21 -6.96
C PRO A 107 6.28 -11.62 -8.36
N ARG A 108 7.51 -11.25 -8.75
CA ARG A 108 8.08 -11.71 -9.99
C ARG A 108 8.06 -13.22 -9.87
N THR A 109 7.06 -13.85 -10.49
CA THR A 109 7.11 -15.28 -10.71
C THR A 109 8.43 -15.49 -11.42
N LYS A 110 9.40 -16.04 -10.70
CA LYS A 110 10.65 -16.48 -11.29
C LYS A 110 10.22 -17.43 -12.39
N ARG A 111 10.21 -16.93 -13.64
CA ARG A 111 10.03 -17.81 -14.79
C ARG A 111 11.16 -18.82 -14.65
N ALA A 112 10.81 -20.06 -14.37
CA ALA A 112 11.75 -21.14 -14.45
C ALA A 112 12.30 -21.09 -15.87
N ILE A 113 13.55 -20.66 -16.01
CA ILE A 113 14.25 -20.65 -17.28
C ILE A 113 14.44 -22.14 -17.58
N LYS A 114 13.56 -22.69 -18.41
CA LYS A 114 13.75 -24.03 -18.91
C LYS A 114 14.90 -23.97 -19.91
N LEU A 115 16.04 -24.52 -19.53
CA LEU A 115 17.10 -24.76 -20.47
C LEU A 115 16.65 -25.76 -21.54
N SER A 116 16.95 -25.49 -22.79
CA SER A 116 16.74 -26.48 -23.86
C SER A 116 17.59 -27.72 -23.58
N SER A 117 17.17 -28.86 -24.06
CA SER A 117 17.91 -30.12 -23.90
C SER A 117 19.35 -30.03 -24.42
N SER A 118 19.57 -29.31 -25.51
CA SER A 118 20.92 -28.99 -26.03
C SER A 118 21.72 -28.13 -25.07
N GLY A 119 21.09 -27.11 -24.44
CA GLY A 119 21.73 -26.27 -23.45
C GLY A 119 22.17 -27.05 -22.19
N ALA A 120 21.33 -27.98 -21.72
CA ALA A 120 21.66 -28.86 -20.60
C ALA A 120 22.86 -29.79 -20.92
N GLN A 121 22.91 -30.32 -22.14
CA GLN A 121 24.03 -31.16 -22.60
C GLN A 121 25.33 -30.37 -22.68
N HIS A 122 25.32 -29.13 -23.19
CA HIS A 122 26.48 -28.24 -23.21
C HIS A 122 26.97 -27.92 -21.81
N LEU A 123 26.07 -27.59 -20.88
CA LEU A 123 26.43 -27.35 -19.49
C LEU A 123 27.06 -28.58 -18.84
N ASN A 124 26.53 -29.78 -19.07
CA ASN A 124 27.12 -31.00 -18.55
C ASN A 124 28.52 -31.28 -19.10
N ARG A 125 28.72 -31.01 -20.40
CA ARG A 125 30.05 -31.15 -21.02
C ARG A 125 31.07 -30.18 -20.37
N TYR A 126 30.70 -28.93 -20.20
CA TYR A 126 31.57 -27.94 -19.53
C TYR A 126 31.80 -28.28 -18.07
N ALA A 127 30.78 -28.74 -17.34
CA ALA A 127 30.91 -29.15 -15.96
C ALA A 127 31.88 -30.32 -15.78
N ASN A 128 31.93 -31.26 -16.73
CA ASN A 128 32.91 -32.34 -16.72
C ASN A 128 34.33 -31.87 -17.05
N THR A 129 34.50 -30.84 -17.86
CA THR A 129 35.81 -30.25 -18.19
C THR A 129 36.44 -29.56 -16.99
N ILE A 130 35.64 -28.98 -16.12
CA ILE A 130 36.06 -28.29 -14.90
C ILE A 130 35.72 -29.09 -13.63
N ALA A 131 35.62 -30.39 -13.72
CA ALA A 131 35.37 -31.27 -12.60
C ALA A 131 36.41 -31.06 -11.48
N GLY A 132 35.93 -31.03 -10.24
CA GLY A 132 36.78 -30.73 -9.08
C GLY A 132 36.85 -29.28 -8.65
N THR A 133 36.16 -28.37 -9.35
CA THR A 133 35.98 -26.99 -8.94
C THR A 133 34.56 -26.74 -8.39
N PRO A 134 34.36 -25.76 -7.47
CA PRO A 134 33.03 -25.39 -6.98
C PRO A 134 32.08 -24.98 -8.10
N LEU A 135 32.61 -24.38 -9.17
CA LEU A 135 31.83 -23.99 -10.35
C LEU A 135 31.30 -25.19 -11.13
N GLY A 136 32.10 -26.27 -11.26
CA GLY A 136 31.70 -27.52 -11.89
C GLY A 136 30.48 -28.16 -11.19
N ASP A 137 30.45 -28.16 -9.88
CA ASP A 137 29.36 -28.69 -9.08
C ASP A 137 28.06 -27.87 -9.24
N ILE A 138 28.19 -26.56 -9.32
CA ILE A 138 27.05 -25.66 -9.55
C ILE A 138 26.48 -25.90 -10.95
N LEU A 139 27.30 -26.03 -11.98
CA LEU A 139 26.85 -26.31 -13.35
C LEU A 139 26.17 -27.66 -13.49
N LYS A 140 26.65 -28.71 -12.80
CA LYS A 140 25.98 -30.01 -12.72
C LYS A 140 24.58 -29.94 -12.08
N LYS A 141 24.47 -29.19 -10.99
CA LYS A 141 23.15 -28.96 -10.35
C LYS A 141 22.18 -28.21 -11.25
N LEU A 142 22.65 -27.21 -12.00
CA LEU A 142 21.81 -26.48 -12.96
C LEU A 142 21.35 -27.38 -14.11
N ALA A 143 22.22 -28.21 -14.66
CA ALA A 143 21.89 -29.13 -15.73
C ALA A 143 20.88 -30.20 -15.28
N ALA A 144 21.03 -30.75 -14.08
CA ALA A 144 20.09 -31.71 -13.49
C ALA A 144 18.70 -31.12 -13.24
N LYS A 145 18.63 -29.86 -12.78
CA LYS A 145 17.36 -29.19 -12.48
C LYS A 145 16.56 -28.78 -13.73
N SER A 146 17.19 -28.73 -14.90
CA SER A 146 16.54 -28.36 -16.16
C SER A 146 15.90 -29.56 -16.88
N SER A 147 16.15 -30.80 -16.42
CA SER A 147 15.62 -32.02 -17.02
C SER A 147 14.31 -32.53 -16.39
N GLU A 148 13.82 -31.86 -15.36
CA GLU A 148 12.47 -32.03 -14.82
C GLU A 148 11.51 -30.97 -15.41
#